data_205ed99033f8104d927bb33c68845208
#
_entry.id   205ed99033f8104d927bb33c68845208
#
_cell.length_a   1.000
_cell.length_b   1.000
_cell.length_c   1.000
_cell.angle_alpha   90.00
_cell.angle_beta   90.00
_cell.angle_gamma   90.00
#
_symmetry.space_group_name_H-M   'P 1'
#
loop_
_entity.id
_entity.type
_entity.pdbx_description
1 polymer ?
#
loop_
_entity_poly.entity_id
_entity_poly.type
_entity_poly.pdbx_seq_one_letter_code
_entity_poly.pdbx_strand_id
1 'polypeptide(L)'
;MRNLLTSAALLAALTVAAPALADDDNAKGFGAAGVLSGKNKEDLPPITLSAGEPISQGPWTLKSGTYYEFEIIGDGSQELAIVGPEFFRAIWIDEIVVEGLEIRPLGLDSIEFDEAGEMEIGFLAIKPGRYYMKIPGTTGETQRIEITIE
;
A
#
# COMPACT_ATOMS: atom_id res chain seq x y z
N MET A 1 39.99 -76.86 -10.48
CA MET A 1 38.70 -76.23 -10.78
C MET A 1 38.59 -75.01 -9.85
N ARG A 2 38.81 -73.82 -10.37
CA ARG A 2 38.83 -72.58 -9.60
C ARG A 2 37.62 -71.76 -10.04
N ASN A 3 36.69 -71.56 -9.13
CA ASN A 3 35.51 -70.72 -9.34
C ASN A 3 35.90 -69.22 -9.11
N LEU A 4 35.81 -68.43 -10.18
CA LEU A 4 35.94 -66.96 -10.12
C LEU A 4 34.53 -66.42 -9.81
N LEU A 5 34.37 -65.83 -8.63
CA LEU A 5 33.22 -65.04 -8.27
C LEU A 5 33.48 -63.58 -8.71
N THR A 6 32.79 -63.14 -9.72
CA THR A 6 32.78 -61.74 -10.13
C THR A 6 31.73 -60.97 -9.30
N SER A 7 32.22 -60.15 -8.41
CA SER A 7 31.39 -59.20 -7.67
C SER A 7 31.09 -57.98 -8.54
N ALA A 8 29.82 -57.81 -8.96
CA ALA A 8 29.35 -56.56 -9.60
C ALA A 8 29.03 -55.52 -8.51
N ALA A 9 29.81 -54.48 -8.47
CA ALA A 9 29.53 -53.32 -7.62
C ALA A 9 28.52 -52.44 -8.31
N LEU A 10 27.34 -52.32 -7.71
CA LEU A 10 26.29 -51.41 -8.15
C LEU A 10 26.56 -49.99 -7.61
N LEU A 11 27.03 -49.07 -8.47
CA LEU A 11 27.21 -47.68 -8.13
C LEU A 11 25.84 -46.97 -8.18
N ALA A 12 25.24 -46.71 -7.03
CA ALA A 12 24.03 -45.89 -6.94
C ALA A 12 24.44 -44.42 -7.07
N ALA A 13 24.15 -43.79 -8.21
CA ALA A 13 24.28 -42.36 -8.38
C ALA A 13 23.13 -41.66 -7.65
N LEU A 14 23.44 -41.00 -6.51
CA LEU A 14 22.54 -40.05 -5.87
C LEU A 14 22.51 -38.79 -6.72
N THR A 15 21.45 -38.60 -7.51
CA THR A 15 21.16 -37.31 -8.11
C THR A 15 20.54 -36.39 -7.05
N VAL A 16 21.36 -35.49 -6.53
CA VAL A 16 20.88 -34.37 -5.71
C VAL A 16 20.14 -33.44 -6.67
N ALA A 17 18.80 -33.45 -6.62
CA ALA A 17 17.99 -32.45 -7.28
C ALA A 17 18.25 -31.11 -6.58
N ALA A 18 19.01 -30.21 -7.22
CA ALA A 18 19.06 -28.82 -6.78
C ALA A 18 17.66 -28.22 -6.86
N PRO A 19 17.20 -27.50 -5.85
CA PRO A 19 15.94 -26.77 -5.97
C PRO A 19 16.07 -25.80 -7.16
N ALA A 20 15.18 -25.93 -8.13
CA ALA A 20 15.04 -24.92 -9.17
C ALA A 20 14.60 -23.64 -8.48
N LEU A 21 15.50 -22.68 -8.35
CA LEU A 21 15.13 -21.30 -8.05
C LEU A 21 14.34 -20.84 -9.28
N ALA A 22 13.04 -20.67 -9.10
CA ALA A 22 12.25 -19.97 -10.10
C ALA A 22 12.80 -18.54 -10.17
N ASP A 23 13.52 -18.26 -11.22
CA ASP A 23 13.98 -16.92 -11.56
C ASP A 23 12.71 -16.17 -12.01
N ASP A 24 12.03 -15.51 -11.07
CA ASP A 24 10.93 -14.60 -11.39
C ASP A 24 11.55 -13.26 -11.80
N ASP A 25 11.90 -13.16 -13.08
CA ASP A 25 12.51 -11.96 -13.68
C ASP A 25 11.64 -10.70 -13.58
N ASN A 26 10.41 -10.83 -13.04
CA ASN A 26 9.47 -9.74 -12.79
C ASN A 26 9.33 -9.38 -11.31
N ALA A 27 9.95 -10.11 -10.38
CA ALA A 27 9.91 -9.75 -8.98
C ALA A 27 10.78 -8.50 -8.77
N LYS A 28 10.16 -7.35 -8.53
CA LYS A 28 10.86 -6.18 -8.00
C LYS A 28 11.51 -6.63 -6.69
N GLY A 29 12.83 -6.83 -6.71
CA GLY A 29 13.58 -7.32 -5.56
C GLY A 29 13.66 -6.26 -4.46
N PHE A 30 12.65 -6.18 -3.58
CA PHE A 30 12.63 -5.25 -2.46
C PHE A 30 13.50 -5.68 -1.28
N GLY A 31 14.17 -6.84 -1.39
CA GLY A 31 14.97 -7.41 -0.31
C GLY A 31 14.11 -7.96 0.84
N ALA A 32 14.70 -8.06 2.04
CA ALA A 32 14.03 -8.64 3.20
C ALA A 32 12.81 -7.84 3.70
N ALA A 33 12.74 -6.55 3.41
CA ALA A 33 11.59 -5.70 3.77
C ALA A 33 10.36 -5.94 2.88
N GLY A 34 10.53 -6.63 1.73
CA GLY A 34 9.42 -6.91 0.82
C GLY A 34 8.72 -5.63 0.36
N VAL A 35 7.40 -5.64 0.33
CA VAL A 35 6.57 -4.51 -0.11
C VAL A 35 6.69 -3.26 0.76
N LEU A 36 7.17 -3.37 2.00
CA LEU A 36 7.43 -2.24 2.91
C LEU A 36 8.82 -1.62 2.71
N SER A 37 9.56 -2.04 1.68
CA SER A 37 10.85 -1.42 1.35
C SER A 37 10.65 0.02 0.91
N GLY A 38 11.53 0.93 1.36
CA GLY A 38 11.57 2.31 0.86
C GLY A 38 11.75 2.45 -0.66
N LYS A 39 12.22 1.38 -1.35
CA LYS A 39 12.28 1.34 -2.82
C LYS A 39 10.90 1.14 -3.48
N ASN A 40 9.90 0.74 -2.71
CA ASN A 40 8.52 0.54 -3.14
C ASN A 40 7.61 1.71 -2.72
N LYS A 41 8.15 2.73 -2.06
CA LYS A 41 7.41 3.89 -1.56
C LYS A 41 7.27 4.96 -2.65
N GLU A 42 6.06 5.50 -2.77
CA GLU A 42 5.72 6.62 -3.65
C GLU A 42 4.87 7.63 -2.85
N ASP A 43 5.18 8.92 -2.97
CA ASP A 43 4.42 9.99 -2.33
C ASP A 43 3.29 10.47 -3.24
N LEU A 44 2.12 10.71 -2.66
CA LEU A 44 0.96 11.24 -3.35
C LEU A 44 0.80 12.75 -3.07
N PRO A 45 0.14 13.50 -3.97
CA PRO A 45 -0.21 14.88 -3.69
C PRO A 45 -1.04 14.98 -2.41
N PRO A 46 -0.83 16.03 -1.59
CA PRO A 46 -1.58 16.21 -0.35
C PRO A 46 -3.06 16.50 -0.61
N ILE A 47 -3.88 16.16 0.37
CA ILE A 47 -5.28 16.56 0.48
C ILE A 47 -5.36 17.80 1.34
N THR A 48 -6.07 18.84 0.88
CA THR A 48 -6.30 20.05 1.65
C THR A 48 -7.77 20.15 2.03
N LEU A 49 -8.05 20.25 3.31
CA LEU A 49 -9.39 20.51 3.86
C LEU A 49 -9.50 21.99 4.18
N SER A 50 -10.15 22.74 3.27
CA SER A 50 -10.33 24.18 3.34
C SER A 50 -11.71 24.55 2.81
N ALA A 51 -12.39 25.47 3.48
CA ALA A 51 -13.76 25.85 3.11
C ALA A 51 -13.80 26.52 1.73
N GLY A 52 -14.52 25.90 0.79
CA GLY A 52 -14.71 26.43 -0.57
C GLY A 52 -13.60 26.12 -1.57
N GLU A 53 -12.53 25.46 -1.16
CA GLU A 53 -11.42 25.07 -2.03
C GLU A 53 -11.52 23.61 -2.48
N PRO A 54 -10.94 23.23 -3.64
CA PRO A 54 -10.82 21.83 -4.05
C PRO A 54 -9.96 21.03 -3.05
N ILE A 55 -10.39 19.80 -2.73
CA ILE A 55 -9.65 18.97 -1.76
C ILE A 55 -8.40 18.31 -2.33
N SER A 56 -8.24 18.27 -3.66
CA SER A 56 -7.06 17.66 -4.30
C SER A 56 -6.75 18.31 -5.65
N GLN A 57 -5.54 18.03 -6.14
CA GLN A 57 -5.08 18.47 -7.46
C GLN A 57 -5.56 17.58 -8.62
N GLY A 58 -6.29 16.49 -8.34
CA GLY A 58 -6.81 15.56 -9.35
C GLY A 58 -6.96 14.13 -8.83
N PRO A 59 -7.36 13.20 -9.71
CA PRO A 59 -7.52 11.80 -9.35
C PRO A 59 -6.19 11.11 -9.08
N TRP A 60 -6.23 10.03 -8.29
CA TRP A 60 -5.08 9.17 -8.05
C TRP A 60 -5.19 7.88 -8.86
N THR A 61 -4.07 7.45 -9.45
CA THR A 61 -3.92 6.12 -10.05
C THR A 61 -2.81 5.39 -9.33
N LEU A 62 -3.18 4.34 -8.64
CA LEU A 62 -2.33 3.57 -7.75
C LEU A 62 -2.10 2.17 -8.32
N LYS A 63 -0.93 1.59 -8.04
CA LYS A 63 -0.61 0.19 -8.37
C LYS A 63 -0.77 -0.69 -7.15
N SER A 64 -1.50 -1.79 -7.29
CA SER A 64 -1.58 -2.81 -6.25
C SER A 64 -0.19 -3.35 -5.91
N GLY A 65 0.10 -3.50 -4.61
CA GLY A 65 1.41 -3.91 -4.12
C GLY A 65 2.42 -2.78 -3.95
N THR A 66 2.08 -1.53 -4.26
CA THR A 66 2.93 -0.36 -4.02
C THR A 66 2.55 0.32 -2.70
N TYR A 67 3.55 0.75 -1.96
CA TYR A 67 3.40 1.52 -0.72
C TYR A 67 3.31 3.00 -1.07
N TYR A 68 2.27 3.66 -0.58
CA TYR A 68 2.01 5.08 -0.79
C TYR A 68 1.94 5.83 0.53
N GLU A 69 2.27 7.12 0.46
CA GLU A 69 2.14 8.05 1.58
C GLU A 69 1.47 9.33 1.10
N PHE A 70 0.57 9.88 1.89
CA PHE A 70 -0.05 11.17 1.63
C PHE A 70 -0.36 11.93 2.91
N GLU A 71 -0.33 13.24 2.78
CA GLU A 71 -0.69 14.18 3.85
C GLU A 71 -2.15 14.63 3.72
N ILE A 72 -2.79 14.88 4.85
CA ILE A 72 -4.06 15.61 4.93
C ILE A 72 -3.82 16.84 5.78
N ILE A 73 -4.10 18.01 5.22
CA ILE A 73 -3.86 19.30 5.85
C ILE A 73 -5.22 19.99 6.03
N GLY A 74 -5.61 20.22 7.27
CA GLY A 74 -6.75 21.06 7.65
C GLY A 74 -6.29 22.48 7.93
N ASP A 75 -6.87 23.48 7.26
CA ASP A 75 -6.51 24.89 7.47
C ASP A 75 -7.27 25.54 8.64
N GLY A 76 -8.21 24.82 9.26
CA GLY A 76 -9.02 25.31 10.37
C GLY A 76 -10.09 26.35 9.96
N SER A 77 -10.33 26.54 8.68
CA SER A 77 -11.37 27.48 8.19
C SER A 77 -12.78 27.03 8.58
N GLN A 78 -12.99 25.72 8.70
CA GLN A 78 -14.17 25.05 9.22
C GLN A 78 -13.79 23.67 9.78
N GLU A 79 -14.65 23.11 10.63
CA GLU A 79 -14.61 21.70 10.96
C GLU A 79 -14.96 20.88 9.71
N LEU A 80 -13.98 20.14 9.21
CA LEU A 80 -14.10 19.39 7.95
C LEU A 80 -13.64 17.95 8.12
N ALA A 81 -14.45 17.05 7.58
CA ALA A 81 -14.14 15.63 7.55
C ALA A 81 -13.85 15.14 6.13
N ILE A 82 -13.10 14.05 6.02
CA ILE A 82 -12.98 13.24 4.82
C ILE A 82 -13.45 11.82 5.11
N VAL A 83 -14.29 11.26 4.21
CA VAL A 83 -14.77 9.89 4.30
C VAL A 83 -14.41 9.10 3.06
N GLY A 84 -14.05 7.82 3.24
CA GLY A 84 -13.68 6.95 2.14
C GLY A 84 -13.70 5.47 2.54
N PRO A 85 -14.79 4.95 3.16
CA PRO A 85 -14.79 3.62 3.76
C PRO A 85 -14.48 2.50 2.76
N GLU A 86 -14.89 2.64 1.51
CA GLU A 86 -14.59 1.63 0.48
C GLU A 86 -13.11 1.65 0.07
N PHE A 87 -12.49 2.83 0.00
CA PHE A 87 -11.06 2.98 -0.24
C PHE A 87 -10.25 2.43 0.93
N PHE A 88 -10.58 2.82 2.15
CA PHE A 88 -9.87 2.36 3.35
C PHE A 88 -9.96 0.84 3.57
N ARG A 89 -10.99 0.17 3.04
CA ARG A 89 -11.09 -1.30 3.02
C ARG A 89 -10.34 -1.97 1.87
N ALA A 90 -9.89 -1.20 0.91
CA ALA A 90 -9.14 -1.70 -0.25
C ALA A 90 -7.63 -1.62 -0.09
N ILE A 91 -7.16 -1.04 1.01
CA ILE A 91 -5.76 -0.81 1.35
C ILE A 91 -5.43 -1.43 2.71
N TRP A 92 -4.15 -1.59 2.99
CA TRP A 92 -3.65 -1.86 4.33
C TRP A 92 -2.94 -0.62 4.84
N ILE A 93 -3.49 0.01 5.87
CA ILE A 93 -2.88 1.18 6.50
C ILE A 93 -1.76 0.68 7.42
N ASP A 94 -0.54 1.07 7.12
CA ASP A 94 0.62 0.76 7.94
C ASP A 94 0.67 1.70 9.15
N GLU A 95 0.58 2.99 8.90
CA GLU A 95 0.66 4.00 9.95
C GLU A 95 -0.14 5.26 9.61
N ILE A 96 -0.50 5.94 10.68
CA ILE A 96 -1.01 7.31 10.67
C ILE A 96 -0.10 8.12 11.59
N VAL A 97 0.45 9.23 11.12
CA VAL A 97 1.34 10.11 11.89
C VAL A 97 0.65 11.44 12.13
N VAL A 98 0.55 11.84 13.39
CA VAL A 98 0.03 13.16 13.81
C VAL A 98 1.00 13.76 14.81
N GLU A 99 1.61 14.91 14.47
CA GLU A 99 2.57 15.61 15.35
C GLU A 99 3.69 14.69 15.92
N GLY A 100 4.16 13.73 15.12
CA GLY A 100 5.18 12.75 15.52
C GLY A 100 4.65 11.58 16.36
N LEU A 101 3.33 11.46 16.57
CA LEU A 101 2.70 10.29 17.13
C LEU A 101 2.34 9.31 16.01
N GLU A 102 2.91 8.13 16.01
CA GLU A 102 2.57 7.03 15.09
C GLU A 102 1.44 6.19 15.66
N ILE A 103 0.38 6.02 14.87
CA ILE A 103 -0.77 5.17 15.18
C ILE A 103 -0.78 4.00 14.19
N ARG A 104 -0.92 2.76 14.67
CA ARG A 104 -1.07 1.54 13.87
C ARG A 104 -2.51 1.06 13.88
N PRO A 105 -3.39 1.57 12.99
CA PRO A 105 -4.80 1.26 13.04
C PRO A 105 -5.12 -0.10 12.40
N LEU A 106 -6.17 -0.76 12.88
CA LEU A 106 -6.73 -1.96 12.22
C LEU A 106 -7.66 -1.59 11.04
N GLY A 107 -8.05 -0.34 10.92
CA GLY A 107 -8.92 0.17 9.87
C GLY A 107 -9.31 1.61 10.13
N LEU A 108 -9.84 2.26 9.09
CA LEU A 108 -10.26 3.65 9.09
C LEU A 108 -11.57 3.77 8.33
N ASP A 109 -12.42 4.71 8.72
CA ASP A 109 -13.67 5.03 8.03
C ASP A 109 -13.70 6.51 7.61
N SER A 110 -13.33 7.38 8.53
CA SER A 110 -13.32 8.83 8.35
C SER A 110 -12.26 9.48 9.20
N ILE A 111 -11.92 10.71 8.85
CA ILE A 111 -11.03 11.61 9.58
C ILE A 111 -11.72 12.96 9.64
N GLU A 112 -11.66 13.64 10.77
CA GLU A 112 -12.22 14.96 10.98
C GLU A 112 -11.19 15.85 11.65
N PHE A 113 -11.09 17.09 11.16
CA PHE A 113 -10.25 18.14 11.72
C PHE A 113 -11.17 19.19 12.35
N ASP A 114 -11.11 19.32 13.67
CA ASP A 114 -11.83 20.36 14.44
C ASP A 114 -11.09 21.69 14.37
N GLU A 115 -9.77 21.64 14.19
CA GLU A 115 -8.87 22.78 14.13
C GLU A 115 -7.86 22.62 12.98
N ALA A 116 -7.05 23.62 12.74
CA ALA A 116 -5.92 23.50 11.82
C ALA A 116 -4.95 22.41 12.29
N GLY A 117 -4.52 21.57 11.37
CA GLY A 117 -3.63 20.47 11.69
C GLY A 117 -3.19 19.71 10.45
N GLU A 118 -2.31 18.76 10.68
CA GLU A 118 -1.70 17.94 9.65
C GLU A 118 -1.59 16.50 10.12
N MET A 119 -1.83 15.57 9.22
CA MET A 119 -1.58 14.16 9.45
C MET A 119 -1.08 13.49 8.17
N GLU A 120 -0.30 12.43 8.33
CA GLU A 120 0.21 11.61 7.25
C GLU A 120 -0.36 10.20 7.36
N ILE A 121 -0.66 9.57 6.22
CA ILE A 121 -1.10 8.19 6.15
C ILE A 121 -0.17 7.41 5.22
N GLY A 122 0.52 6.41 5.79
CA GLY A 122 1.28 5.41 5.05
C GLY A 122 0.45 4.15 4.84
N PHE A 123 0.36 3.66 3.59
CA PHE A 123 -0.46 2.50 3.27
C PHE A 123 0.06 1.69 2.09
N LEU A 124 -0.29 0.40 2.07
CA LEU A 124 -0.09 -0.48 0.93
C LEU A 124 -1.41 -0.57 0.14
N ALA A 125 -1.38 -0.25 -1.16
CA ALA A 125 -2.52 -0.47 -2.05
C ALA A 125 -2.68 -1.98 -2.31
N ILE A 126 -3.91 -2.54 -2.09
CA ILE A 126 -4.11 -4.00 -2.16
C ILE A 126 -5.14 -4.38 -3.23
N LYS A 127 -6.37 -3.88 -3.12
CA LYS A 127 -7.48 -4.38 -3.91
C LYS A 127 -7.72 -3.51 -5.15
N PRO A 128 -7.48 -4.02 -6.38
CA PRO A 128 -7.82 -3.28 -7.59
C PRO A 128 -9.30 -2.88 -7.66
N GLY A 129 -9.56 -1.69 -8.17
CA GLY A 129 -10.92 -1.16 -8.26
C GLY A 129 -10.95 0.37 -8.40
N ARG A 130 -12.16 0.92 -8.38
CA ARG A 130 -12.41 2.36 -8.39
C ARG A 130 -13.04 2.76 -7.07
N TYR A 131 -12.47 3.76 -6.45
CA TYR A 131 -12.81 4.24 -5.12
C TYR A 131 -12.86 5.76 -5.12
N TYR A 132 -13.28 6.33 -4.01
CA TYR A 132 -13.19 7.76 -3.78
C TYR A 132 -13.05 8.09 -2.30
N MET A 133 -12.52 9.27 -2.02
CA MET A 133 -12.66 9.97 -0.75
C MET A 133 -13.36 11.30 -1.00
N LYS A 134 -14.15 11.78 -0.06
CA LYS A 134 -14.90 13.03 -0.19
C LYS A 134 -15.20 13.71 1.15
N ILE A 135 -15.51 15.00 1.10
CA ILE A 135 -16.12 15.70 2.22
C ILE A 135 -17.59 15.24 2.33
N PRO A 136 -18.04 14.72 3.49
CA PRO A 136 -19.42 14.25 3.68
C PRO A 136 -20.44 15.38 3.46
N GLY A 137 -21.63 15.02 2.98
CA GLY A 137 -22.70 15.98 2.71
C GLY A 137 -22.54 16.84 1.45
N THR A 138 -21.40 16.74 0.75
CA THR A 138 -21.14 17.49 -0.48
C THR A 138 -21.47 16.69 -1.73
N THR A 139 -21.79 17.39 -2.83
CA THR A 139 -22.06 16.81 -4.15
C THR A 139 -21.13 17.36 -5.23
N GLY A 140 -20.24 18.31 -4.89
CA GLY A 140 -19.31 18.92 -5.82
C GLY A 140 -18.17 17.97 -6.20
N GLU A 141 -17.79 17.97 -7.48
CA GLU A 141 -16.65 17.16 -7.96
C GLU A 141 -15.31 17.61 -7.35
N THR A 142 -15.16 18.87 -7.02
CA THR A 142 -13.97 19.43 -6.36
C THR A 142 -13.84 19.02 -4.89
N GLN A 143 -14.92 18.49 -4.31
CA GLN A 143 -14.97 18.02 -2.92
C GLN A 143 -14.79 16.49 -2.82
N ARG A 144 -14.19 15.91 -3.85
CA ARG A 144 -14.03 14.47 -4.00
C ARG A 144 -12.73 14.16 -4.74
N ILE A 145 -12.06 13.10 -4.35
CA ILE A 145 -10.91 12.51 -5.04
C ILE A 145 -11.33 11.17 -5.60
N GLU A 146 -11.24 11.00 -6.92
CA GLU A 146 -11.37 9.70 -7.55
C GLU A 146 -10.07 8.92 -7.43
N ILE A 147 -10.15 7.64 -7.10
CA ILE A 147 -9.00 6.78 -6.87
C ILE A 147 -9.18 5.48 -7.67
N THR A 148 -8.20 5.16 -8.51
CA THR A 148 -8.13 3.87 -9.19
C THR A 148 -6.95 3.09 -8.66
N ILE A 149 -7.16 1.85 -8.22
CA ILE A 149 -6.10 0.87 -7.92
C ILE A 149 -6.09 -0.15 -9.06
N GLU A 150 -4.95 -0.34 -9.72
CA GLU A 150 -4.74 -1.28 -10.84
C GLU A 150 -3.64 -2.29 -10.58
#